data_65a96ecf5a0f09a73036f5709a396f1c
#
_entry.id   65a96ecf5a0f09a73036f5709a396f1c
#
_cell.length_a   1.000
_cell.length_b   1.000
_cell.length_c   1.000
_cell.angle_alpha   90.00
_cell.angle_beta   90.00
_cell.angle_gamma   90.00
#
_symmetry.space_group_name_H-M   'P 1'
#
loop_
_entity.id
_entity.type
_entity.pdbx_description
1 polymer ?
#
loop_
_entity_poly.entity_id
_entity_poly.type
_entity_poly.pdbx_seq_one_letter_code
_entity_poly.pdbx_strand_id
1 'polypeptide(L)'
;QDITRDLALELSERIQNTYGDILLNIGIREGQADTDNTFASLQTNGTHVISMNMRFVKKTERDLALTVIGDGIRKIFDEYSIIRKYKVTEGGGGGMGGKTAVDIEIYGYDFDTSDALAEQVAQMFRNMEGCSEVTISRDEYTPEYHVDFDLEKLARSGLDVTTASTYLRNRINGSVTSFYREDGDEY
;
A
#
# COMPACT_ATOMS: atom_id res chain seq x y z
N GLN A 1 1.02 -6.47 -12.20
CA GLN A 1 0.62 -7.42 -11.15
C GLN A 1 1.64 -8.56 -11.02
N ASP A 2 2.08 -9.19 -12.12
CA ASP A 2 3.06 -10.29 -12.05
C ASP A 2 4.40 -9.83 -11.44
N ILE A 3 4.90 -8.67 -11.85
CA ILE A 3 6.13 -8.08 -11.28
C ILE A 3 5.99 -7.85 -9.77
N THR A 4 4.83 -7.36 -9.34
CA THR A 4 4.55 -7.09 -7.92
C THR A 4 4.53 -8.39 -7.11
N ARG A 5 3.89 -9.43 -7.67
CA ARG A 5 3.85 -10.76 -7.06
C ARG A 5 5.24 -11.37 -6.95
N ASP A 6 6.00 -11.34 -8.04
CA ASP A 6 7.33 -11.93 -8.06
C ASP A 6 8.27 -11.23 -7.07
N LEU A 7 8.19 -9.89 -6.98
CA LEU A 7 8.90 -9.11 -5.97
C LEU A 7 8.45 -9.47 -4.54
N ALA A 8 7.15 -9.64 -4.32
CA ALA A 8 6.63 -10.01 -3.00
C ALA A 8 7.14 -11.38 -2.53
N LEU A 9 7.23 -12.35 -3.44
CA LEU A 9 7.77 -13.66 -3.16
C LEU A 9 9.28 -13.59 -2.88
N GLU A 10 10.03 -12.85 -3.68
CA GLU A 10 11.47 -12.68 -3.49
C GLU A 10 11.80 -12.00 -2.16
N LEU A 11 11.07 -10.93 -1.80
CA LEU A 11 11.20 -10.27 -0.51
C LEU A 11 10.88 -11.22 0.66
N SER A 12 9.82 -12.01 0.51
CA SER A 12 9.44 -13.01 1.50
C SER A 12 10.54 -14.04 1.73
N GLU A 13 11.11 -14.58 0.65
CA GLU A 13 12.21 -15.54 0.72
C GLU A 13 13.46 -14.92 1.36
N ARG A 14 13.80 -13.68 0.98
CA ARG A 14 14.93 -12.96 1.56
C ARG A 14 14.78 -12.73 3.07
N ILE A 15 13.58 -12.33 3.50
CA ILE A 15 13.27 -12.13 4.91
C ILE A 15 13.29 -13.45 5.66
N GLN A 16 12.73 -14.52 5.08
CA GLN A 16 12.75 -15.86 5.65
C GLN A 16 14.19 -16.39 5.82
N ASN A 17 15.04 -16.18 4.84
CA ASN A 17 16.45 -16.59 4.91
C ASN A 17 17.23 -15.81 5.97
N THR A 18 16.83 -14.56 6.25
CA THR A 18 17.53 -13.69 7.21
C THR A 18 17.04 -13.92 8.65
N TYR A 19 15.73 -14.14 8.83
CA TYR A 19 15.09 -14.17 10.14
C TYR A 19 14.31 -15.46 10.43
N GLY A 20 14.47 -16.52 9.62
CA GLY A 20 13.69 -17.74 9.70
C GLY A 20 13.66 -18.39 11.08
N ASP A 21 14.76 -18.33 11.83
CA ASP A 21 14.87 -18.90 13.18
C ASP A 21 13.93 -18.22 14.21
N ILE A 22 13.58 -16.95 13.98
CA ILE A 22 12.76 -16.14 14.88
C ILE A 22 11.42 -15.71 14.26
N LEU A 23 11.21 -16.01 12.97
CA LEU A 23 10.02 -15.64 12.22
C LEU A 23 8.99 -16.77 12.29
N LEU A 24 7.81 -16.47 12.82
CA LEU A 24 6.70 -17.43 12.93
C LEU A 24 5.90 -17.54 11.63
N ASN A 25 5.56 -16.40 11.03
CA ASN A 25 4.88 -16.37 9.74
C ASN A 25 5.08 -15.04 9.02
N ILE A 26 4.90 -15.07 7.71
CA ILE A 26 4.72 -13.90 6.84
C ILE A 26 3.39 -14.04 6.13
N GLY A 27 2.51 -13.08 6.32
CA GLY A 27 1.31 -12.90 5.52
C GLY A 27 1.55 -11.84 4.46
N ILE A 28 1.34 -12.18 3.19
CA ILE A 28 1.50 -11.25 2.07
C ILE A 28 0.13 -10.96 1.48
N ARG A 29 -0.13 -9.70 1.21
CA ARG A 29 -1.27 -9.24 0.44
C ARG A 29 -0.76 -8.33 -0.66
N GLU A 30 -1.19 -8.59 -1.87
CA GLU A 30 -0.89 -7.78 -3.05
C GLU A 30 -2.16 -7.47 -3.83
N GLY A 31 -2.14 -6.36 -4.57
CA GLY A 31 -3.24 -6.00 -5.45
C GLY A 31 -4.32 -5.15 -4.80
N GLN A 32 -5.48 -5.15 -5.41
CA GLN A 32 -6.63 -4.37 -4.97
C GLN A 32 -7.45 -5.20 -3.98
N ALA A 33 -7.80 -4.60 -2.84
CA ALA A 33 -8.74 -5.21 -1.92
C ALA A 33 -10.13 -5.27 -2.55
N ASP A 34 -10.90 -6.28 -2.14
CA ASP A 34 -12.28 -6.44 -2.59
C ASP A 34 -13.10 -5.19 -2.22
N THR A 35 -13.80 -4.63 -3.21
CA THR A 35 -14.52 -3.36 -3.07
C THR A 35 -15.69 -3.43 -2.07
N ASP A 36 -16.11 -4.63 -1.72
CA ASP A 36 -17.24 -4.86 -0.81
C ASP A 36 -16.83 -4.78 0.67
N ASN A 37 -15.53 -4.67 0.96
CA ASN A 37 -15.06 -4.54 2.33
C ASN A 37 -14.89 -3.06 2.71
N THR A 38 -15.72 -2.59 3.64
CA THR A 38 -15.71 -1.21 4.15
C THR A 38 -14.33 -0.79 4.70
N PHE A 39 -13.55 -1.74 5.21
CA PHE A 39 -12.18 -1.49 5.70
C PHE A 39 -11.14 -1.44 4.58
N ALA A 40 -11.45 -1.91 3.38
CA ALA A 40 -10.54 -1.89 2.25
C ALA A 40 -10.24 -0.46 1.79
N SER A 41 -11.22 0.45 1.92
CA SER A 41 -11.05 1.86 1.56
C SER A 41 -10.09 2.62 2.49
N LEU A 42 -9.82 2.08 3.68
CA LEU A 42 -8.89 2.66 4.65
C LEU A 42 -7.43 2.18 4.45
N GLN A 43 -7.21 1.26 3.54
CA GLN A 43 -5.88 0.71 3.23
C GLN A 43 -5.40 1.21 1.88
N THR A 44 -4.11 1.44 1.75
CA THR A 44 -3.49 1.72 0.46
C THR A 44 -3.59 0.47 -0.41
N ASN A 45 -4.37 0.53 -1.48
CA ASN A 45 -4.63 -0.56 -2.39
C ASN A 45 -4.17 -0.20 -3.80
N GLY A 46 -3.75 -1.20 -4.55
CA GLY A 46 -3.36 -1.05 -5.95
C GLY A 46 -2.53 -2.23 -6.42
N THR A 47 -2.53 -2.47 -7.71
CA THR A 47 -1.76 -3.57 -8.33
C THR A 47 -0.24 -3.45 -8.14
N HIS A 48 0.23 -2.31 -7.65
CA HIS A 48 1.62 -1.98 -7.36
C HIS A 48 1.93 -1.97 -5.85
N VAL A 49 0.96 -2.30 -5.01
CA VAL A 49 1.10 -2.26 -3.55
C VAL A 49 1.29 -3.67 -2.99
N ILE A 50 2.29 -3.83 -2.13
CA ILE A 50 2.55 -5.05 -1.36
C ILE A 50 2.40 -4.70 0.12
N SER A 51 1.54 -5.44 0.82
CA SER A 51 1.44 -5.38 2.27
C SER A 51 1.96 -6.68 2.87
N MET A 52 2.95 -6.58 3.75
CA MET A 52 3.50 -7.73 4.45
C MET A 52 3.22 -7.61 5.94
N ASN A 53 2.68 -8.68 6.51
CA ASN A 53 2.46 -8.80 7.95
C ASN A 53 3.35 -9.93 8.49
N MET A 54 4.31 -9.56 9.33
CA MET A 54 5.29 -10.49 9.86
C MET A 54 5.07 -10.69 11.35
N ARG A 55 5.09 -11.93 11.77
CA ARG A 55 4.99 -12.29 13.18
C ARG A 55 6.26 -12.99 13.63
N PHE A 56 6.88 -12.43 14.63
CA PHE A 56 8.10 -12.96 15.24
C PHE A 56 7.81 -13.63 16.59
N VAL A 57 8.70 -14.50 17.03
CA VAL A 57 8.66 -15.09 18.37
C VAL A 57 8.69 -13.99 19.45
N LYS A 58 8.27 -14.32 20.67
CA LYS A 58 8.21 -13.36 21.76
C LYS A 58 9.60 -12.82 22.09
N LYS A 59 9.65 -11.64 22.72
CA LYS A 59 10.90 -11.00 23.13
C LYS A 59 11.77 -11.88 24.03
N THR A 60 11.16 -12.77 24.80
CA THR A 60 11.85 -13.73 25.68
C THR A 60 12.51 -14.90 24.92
N GLU A 61 12.18 -15.07 23.66
CA GLU A 61 12.62 -16.17 22.80
C GLU A 61 13.53 -15.70 21.66
N ARG A 62 13.90 -14.42 21.66
CA ARG A 62 14.80 -13.81 20.68
C ARG A 62 15.71 -12.77 21.33
N ASP A 63 16.93 -12.66 20.84
CA ASP A 63 17.91 -11.67 21.31
C ASP A 63 17.70 -10.31 20.63
N LEU A 64 17.21 -10.31 19.39
CA LEU A 64 17.04 -9.09 18.61
C LEU A 64 15.77 -8.31 19.04
N ALA A 65 15.90 -7.02 19.25
CA ALA A 65 14.77 -6.13 19.42
C ALA A 65 13.98 -5.96 18.11
N LEU A 66 12.67 -5.70 18.17
CA LEU A 66 11.85 -5.47 16.96
C LEU A 66 12.36 -4.28 16.14
N THR A 67 12.90 -3.26 16.80
CA THR A 67 13.51 -2.10 16.14
C THR A 67 14.71 -2.50 15.27
N VAL A 68 15.58 -3.40 15.79
CA VAL A 68 16.73 -3.91 15.04
C VAL A 68 16.28 -4.77 13.85
N ILE A 69 15.23 -5.57 14.05
CA ILE A 69 14.64 -6.36 12.96
C ILE A 69 14.03 -5.41 11.92
N GLY A 70 13.30 -4.39 12.35
CA GLY A 70 12.72 -3.38 11.46
C GLY A 70 13.79 -2.66 10.63
N ASP A 71 14.89 -2.25 11.24
CA ASP A 71 16.02 -1.63 10.54
C ASP A 71 16.68 -2.58 9.54
N GLY A 72 16.76 -3.87 9.89
CA GLY A 72 17.25 -4.88 8.95
C GLY A 72 16.32 -5.09 7.77
N ILE A 73 15.01 -5.05 7.98
CA ILE A 73 14.01 -5.15 6.90
C ILE A 73 14.08 -3.91 6.01
N ARG A 74 14.24 -2.70 6.57
CA ARG A 74 14.44 -1.47 5.78
C ARG A 74 15.66 -1.59 4.87
N LYS A 75 16.78 -2.10 5.38
CA LYS A 75 17.98 -2.35 4.57
C LYS A 75 17.75 -3.35 3.43
N ILE A 76 16.96 -4.40 3.69
CA ILE A 76 16.57 -5.33 2.63
C ILE A 76 15.78 -4.59 1.54
N PHE A 77 14.81 -3.75 1.91
CA PHE A 77 14.00 -3.00 0.94
C PHE A 77 14.82 -1.99 0.15
N ASP A 78 15.81 -1.35 0.78
CA ASP A 78 16.72 -0.39 0.14
C ASP A 78 17.60 -1.03 -0.94
N GLU A 79 17.83 -2.35 -0.90
CA GLU A 79 18.56 -3.07 -1.95
C GLU A 79 17.76 -3.16 -3.26
N TYR A 80 16.43 -2.94 -3.23
CA TYR A 80 15.55 -3.08 -4.39
C TYR A 80 15.16 -1.73 -4.98
N SER A 81 15.83 -1.32 -6.04
CA SER A 81 15.59 -0.02 -6.71
C SER A 81 14.17 0.12 -7.30
N ILE A 82 13.44 -0.98 -7.47
CA ILE A 82 12.04 -0.98 -7.93
C ILE A 82 11.08 -0.52 -6.83
N ILE A 83 11.47 -0.63 -5.55
CA ILE A 83 10.68 -0.17 -4.43
C ILE A 83 10.87 1.34 -4.31
N ARG A 84 9.82 2.09 -4.64
CA ARG A 84 9.86 3.57 -4.58
C ARG A 84 9.61 4.12 -3.19
N LYS A 85 8.70 3.47 -2.47
CA LYS A 85 8.25 3.91 -1.14
C LYS A 85 7.88 2.70 -0.31
N TYR A 86 8.27 2.70 0.93
CA TYR A 86 7.85 1.67 1.88
C TYR A 86 7.60 2.28 3.25
N LYS A 87 6.90 1.54 4.09
CA LYS A 87 6.68 1.87 5.50
C LYS A 87 6.82 0.60 6.34
N VAL A 88 7.71 0.65 7.34
CA VAL A 88 7.90 -0.45 8.29
C VAL A 88 7.37 -0.01 9.64
N THR A 89 6.29 -0.64 10.10
CA THR A 89 5.70 -0.36 11.41
C THR A 89 6.04 -1.48 12.38
N GLU A 90 6.66 -1.14 13.48
CA GLU A 90 7.03 -2.05 14.54
C GLU A 90 6.01 -1.95 15.69
N GLY A 91 5.45 -3.08 16.09
CA GLY A 91 4.53 -3.14 17.21
C GLY A 91 3.61 -4.34 17.16
N GLY A 92 3.29 -4.90 18.32
CA GLY A 92 2.37 -6.03 18.43
C GLY A 92 0.92 -5.60 18.28
N GLY A 93 0.28 -6.16 17.27
CA GLY A 93 -1.15 -6.38 17.18
C GLY A 93 -2.09 -5.19 17.38
N GLY A 94 -2.58 -4.64 16.30
CA GLY A 94 -3.94 -4.05 16.23
C GLY A 94 -4.25 -2.80 17.06
N GLY A 95 -3.27 -2.20 17.70
CA GLY A 95 -3.46 -0.95 18.44
C GLY A 95 -2.90 0.25 17.67
N MET A 96 -3.59 1.36 17.67
CA MET A 96 -3.18 2.67 17.16
C MET A 96 -1.99 3.27 17.94
N GLY A 97 -1.05 2.45 18.38
CA GLY A 97 0.11 2.80 19.19
C GLY A 97 1.42 2.53 18.47
N GLY A 98 1.55 2.90 17.20
CA GLY A 98 2.86 3.08 16.57
C GLY A 98 3.59 4.20 17.30
N LYS A 99 4.89 4.01 17.57
CA LYS A 99 5.75 5.05 18.13
C LYS A 99 5.56 6.36 17.38
N THR A 100 5.60 7.42 18.10
CA THR A 100 5.44 8.81 17.73
C THR A 100 6.01 9.10 16.35
N ALA A 101 5.17 9.06 15.34
CA ALA A 101 5.47 9.75 14.11
C ALA A 101 5.42 11.25 14.43
N VAL A 102 6.43 11.97 14.02
CA VAL A 102 6.39 13.43 14.02
C VAL A 102 5.69 13.81 12.73
N ASP A 103 4.46 14.28 12.83
CA ASP A 103 3.71 14.78 11.68
C ASP A 103 3.99 16.27 11.52
N ILE A 104 4.45 16.66 10.33
CA ILE A 104 4.69 18.05 9.97
C ILE A 104 3.70 18.42 8.89
N GLU A 105 2.86 19.41 9.18
CA GLU A 105 1.87 19.91 8.24
C GLU A 105 2.37 21.18 7.56
N ILE A 106 2.34 21.18 6.23
CA ILE A 106 2.73 22.31 5.39
C ILE A 106 1.49 22.83 4.70
N TYR A 107 1.14 24.09 4.96
CA TYR A 107 -0.02 24.74 4.39
C TYR A 107 0.41 25.73 3.31
N GLY A 108 -0.25 25.71 2.15
CA GLY A 108 0.00 26.65 1.06
C GLY A 108 -1.10 26.59 0.02
N TYR A 109 -1.25 27.66 -0.76
CA TYR A 109 -2.19 27.73 -1.90
C TYR A 109 -1.55 27.25 -3.21
N ASP A 110 -0.22 27.31 -3.29
CA ASP A 110 0.56 26.88 -4.43
C ASP A 110 1.15 25.49 -4.12
N PHE A 111 0.73 24.51 -4.91
CA PHE A 111 1.14 23.12 -4.68
C PHE A 111 2.60 22.88 -5.02
N ASP A 112 3.13 23.51 -6.08
CA ASP A 112 4.51 23.29 -6.51
C ASP A 112 5.48 23.85 -5.46
N THR A 113 5.17 25.03 -4.91
CA THR A 113 5.94 25.63 -3.81
C THR A 113 5.85 24.77 -2.53
N SER A 114 4.66 24.27 -2.21
CA SER A 114 4.45 23.42 -1.03
C SER A 114 5.19 22.08 -1.16
N ASP A 115 5.21 21.48 -2.33
CA ASP A 115 5.93 20.23 -2.60
C ASP A 115 7.44 20.43 -2.53
N ALA A 116 7.95 21.51 -3.12
CA ALA A 116 9.37 21.84 -3.03
C ALA A 116 9.82 22.05 -1.57
N LEU A 117 8.97 22.70 -0.76
CA LEU A 117 9.25 22.89 0.67
C LEU A 117 9.17 21.56 1.44
N ALA A 118 8.19 20.72 1.15
CA ALA A 118 8.04 19.40 1.76
C ALA A 118 9.27 18.53 1.50
N GLU A 119 9.80 18.54 0.26
CA GLU A 119 10.99 17.78 -0.09
C GLU A 119 12.24 18.33 0.62
N GLN A 120 12.40 19.66 0.75
CA GLN A 120 13.51 20.25 1.51
C GLN A 120 13.45 19.81 2.99
N VAL A 121 12.27 19.89 3.60
CA VAL A 121 12.05 19.45 4.98
C VAL A 121 12.34 17.95 5.11
N ALA A 122 11.86 17.14 4.20
CA ALA A 122 12.12 15.70 4.20
C ALA A 122 13.60 15.36 4.10
N GLN A 123 14.36 16.07 3.27
CA GLN A 123 15.81 15.89 3.16
C GLN A 123 16.54 16.26 4.46
N MET A 124 16.11 17.30 5.16
CA MET A 124 16.67 17.66 6.47
C MET A 124 16.48 16.53 7.47
N PHE A 125 15.27 15.92 7.52
CA PHE A 125 14.98 14.81 8.43
C PHE A 125 15.69 13.52 8.03
N ARG A 126 15.82 13.19 6.74
CA ARG A 126 16.58 12.01 6.27
C ARG A 126 18.05 12.04 6.72
N ASN A 127 18.62 13.23 6.91
CA ASN A 127 19.99 13.41 7.37
C ASN A 127 20.11 13.52 8.91
N MET A 128 19.00 13.46 9.63
CA MET A 128 18.96 13.60 11.08
C MET A 128 19.09 12.25 11.77
N GLU A 129 20.00 12.13 12.73
CA GLU A 129 20.15 10.92 13.53
C GLU A 129 18.88 10.65 14.34
N GLY A 130 18.39 9.42 14.30
CA GLY A 130 17.16 9.00 14.98
C GLY A 130 15.90 9.03 14.10
N CYS A 131 15.96 9.56 12.88
CA CYS A 131 14.92 9.46 11.88
C CYS A 131 15.19 8.26 10.98
N SER A 132 14.39 7.21 11.11
CA SER A 132 14.57 5.97 10.32
C SER A 132 13.73 5.94 9.05
N GLU A 133 12.67 6.74 8.98
CA GLU A 133 11.76 6.76 7.84
C GLU A 133 11.12 8.15 7.72
N VAL A 134 11.27 8.76 6.56
CA VAL A 134 10.69 10.07 6.26
C VAL A 134 9.83 9.93 5.02
N THR A 135 8.52 10.14 5.17
CA THR A 135 7.55 10.04 4.08
C THR A 135 6.84 11.37 3.86
N ILE A 136 6.58 11.69 2.61
CA ILE A 136 5.72 12.82 2.22
C ILE A 136 4.34 12.22 1.90
N SER A 137 3.26 12.82 2.43
CA SER A 137 1.90 12.31 2.26
C SER A 137 1.39 12.46 0.82
N ARG A 138 1.91 13.42 0.07
CA ARG A 138 1.55 13.58 -1.33
C ARG A 138 2.22 12.48 -2.14
N ASP A 139 1.41 11.67 -2.77
CA ASP A 139 1.90 10.61 -3.64
C ASP A 139 2.39 11.20 -4.97
N GLU A 140 3.44 10.60 -5.53
CA GLU A 140 3.84 10.85 -6.91
C GLU A 140 2.65 10.54 -7.83
N TYR A 141 2.56 11.28 -8.95
CA TYR A 141 1.53 11.05 -9.95
C TYR A 141 1.52 9.58 -10.37
N THR A 142 0.40 8.92 -10.08
CA THR A 142 0.16 7.58 -10.56
C THR A 142 -0.39 7.67 -11.98
N PRO A 143 0.20 6.99 -12.97
CA PRO A 143 -0.36 6.95 -14.32
C PRO A 143 -1.81 6.45 -14.27
N GLU A 144 -2.71 7.21 -14.87
CA GLU A 144 -4.13 6.88 -14.93
C GLU A 144 -4.64 6.99 -16.37
N TYR A 145 -5.71 6.25 -16.66
CA TYR A 145 -6.40 6.36 -17.93
C TYR A 145 -7.60 7.30 -17.76
N HIS A 146 -7.58 8.41 -18.48
CA HIS A 146 -8.74 9.28 -18.63
C HIS A 146 -9.61 8.78 -19.77
N VAL A 147 -10.91 8.65 -19.51
CA VAL A 147 -11.88 8.25 -20.53
C VAL A 147 -12.84 9.42 -20.77
N ASP A 148 -12.68 10.05 -21.92
CA ASP A 148 -13.54 11.14 -22.36
C ASP A 148 -14.60 10.57 -23.32
N PHE A 149 -15.86 10.72 -22.96
CA PHE A 149 -16.96 10.26 -23.78
C PHE A 149 -17.38 11.35 -24.79
N ASP A 150 -17.49 10.95 -26.07
CA ASP A 150 -18.12 11.75 -27.11
C ASP A 150 -19.63 11.77 -26.90
N LEU A 151 -20.14 12.86 -26.31
CA LEU A 151 -21.55 13.00 -25.93
C LEU A 151 -22.49 12.94 -27.12
N GLU A 152 -22.08 13.45 -28.29
CA GLU A 152 -22.91 13.37 -29.50
C GLU A 152 -23.07 11.94 -30.00
N LYS A 153 -21.98 11.16 -29.99
CA LYS A 153 -22.06 9.75 -30.39
C LYS A 153 -22.86 8.93 -29.41
N LEU A 154 -22.72 9.18 -28.10
CA LEU A 154 -23.54 8.53 -27.08
C LEU A 154 -25.04 8.80 -27.33
N ALA A 155 -25.40 10.09 -27.51
CA ALA A 155 -26.78 10.49 -27.77
C ALA A 155 -27.35 9.86 -29.05
N ARG A 156 -26.56 9.83 -30.15
CA ARG A 156 -26.96 9.16 -31.40
C ARG A 156 -27.17 7.64 -31.23
N SER A 157 -26.47 7.03 -30.26
CA SER A 157 -26.62 5.60 -29.95
C SER A 157 -27.69 5.33 -28.88
N GLY A 158 -28.40 6.36 -28.41
CA GLY A 158 -29.41 6.24 -27.36
C GLY A 158 -28.83 5.91 -25.99
N LEU A 159 -27.55 6.24 -25.76
CA LEU A 159 -26.87 6.01 -24.50
C LEU A 159 -26.61 7.33 -23.79
N ASP A 160 -26.63 7.28 -22.47
CA ASP A 160 -26.14 8.37 -21.61
C ASP A 160 -24.76 8.04 -21.00
N VAL A 161 -24.14 9.06 -20.43
CA VAL A 161 -22.81 8.93 -19.80
C VAL A 161 -22.82 7.96 -18.63
N THR A 162 -23.89 7.92 -17.84
CA THR A 162 -24.02 7.07 -16.67
C THR A 162 -24.03 5.58 -17.08
N THR A 163 -24.81 5.25 -18.10
CA THR A 163 -24.88 3.90 -18.65
C THR A 163 -23.54 3.47 -19.22
N ALA A 164 -22.90 4.32 -20.02
CA ALA A 164 -21.61 4.04 -20.63
C ALA A 164 -20.50 3.86 -19.58
N SER A 165 -20.46 4.74 -18.57
CA SER A 165 -19.51 4.65 -17.47
C SER A 165 -19.70 3.40 -16.62
N THR A 166 -20.95 3.04 -16.33
CA THR A 166 -21.27 1.83 -15.58
C THR A 166 -20.85 0.56 -16.35
N TYR A 167 -21.11 0.54 -17.65
CA TYR A 167 -20.69 -0.56 -18.51
C TYR A 167 -19.16 -0.71 -18.53
N LEU A 168 -18.45 0.40 -18.72
CA LEU A 168 -16.98 0.42 -18.72
C LEU A 168 -16.42 -0.05 -17.37
N ARG A 169 -16.95 0.49 -16.27
CA ARG A 169 -16.56 0.09 -14.91
C ARG A 169 -16.75 -1.42 -14.69
N ASN A 170 -17.89 -1.96 -15.08
CA ASN A 170 -18.18 -3.39 -14.93
C ASN A 170 -17.27 -4.27 -15.79
N ARG A 171 -16.81 -3.76 -16.94
CA ARG A 171 -15.86 -4.47 -17.80
C ARG A 171 -14.43 -4.46 -17.25
N ILE A 172 -14.04 -3.40 -16.56
CA ILE A 172 -12.69 -3.25 -15.99
C ILE A 172 -12.62 -3.93 -14.62
N ASN A 173 -13.56 -3.64 -13.74
CA ASN A 173 -13.53 -4.09 -12.34
C ASN A 173 -14.31 -5.40 -12.12
N GLY A 174 -15.08 -5.85 -13.11
CA GLY A 174 -16.05 -6.93 -12.93
C GLY A 174 -17.34 -6.43 -12.26
N SER A 175 -18.34 -7.29 -12.22
CA SER A 175 -19.57 -7.08 -11.44
C SER A 175 -20.01 -8.40 -10.83
N VAL A 176 -20.39 -8.36 -9.57
CA VAL A 176 -21.04 -9.49 -8.91
C VAL A 176 -22.52 -9.47 -9.33
N THR A 177 -22.96 -10.49 -10.07
CA THR A 177 -24.32 -10.56 -10.59
C THR A 177 -25.29 -11.28 -9.67
N SER A 178 -24.80 -12.20 -8.85
CA SER A 178 -25.58 -12.94 -7.84
C SER A 178 -24.63 -13.61 -6.85
N PHE A 179 -25.18 -13.93 -5.70
CA PHE A 179 -24.53 -14.76 -4.69
C PHE A 179 -25.21 -16.12 -4.65
N TYR A 180 -24.42 -17.18 -4.62
CA TYR A 180 -24.93 -18.51 -4.36
C TYR A 180 -25.07 -18.73 -2.86
N ARG A 181 -26.25 -19.20 -2.42
CA ARG A 181 -26.52 -19.51 -1.01
C ARG A 181 -26.92 -20.96 -0.86
N GLU A 182 -26.23 -21.65 0.03
CA GLU A 182 -26.51 -23.03 0.41
C GLU A 182 -26.33 -23.20 1.92
N ASP A 183 -27.28 -23.83 2.58
CA ASP A 183 -27.28 -24.15 4.02
C ASP A 183 -27.04 -22.93 4.95
N GLY A 184 -27.37 -21.72 4.48
CA GLY A 184 -27.19 -20.47 5.23
C GLY A 184 -25.88 -19.76 4.99
N ASP A 185 -24.98 -20.34 4.24
CA ASP A 185 -23.74 -19.74 3.80
C ASP A 185 -23.89 -19.08 2.41
N GLU A 186 -23.16 -17.99 2.21
CA GLU A 186 -23.14 -17.22 0.97
C GLU A 186 -21.73 -17.33 0.34
N TYR A 187 -21.71 -17.71 -0.95
CA TYR A 187 -20.50 -17.95 -1.73
C TYR A 187 -20.41 -17.02 -2.94
#